data_88e2aade0d3ab92dbb4f08eb7187a50a
#
_entry.id   88e2aade0d3ab92dbb4f08eb7187a50a
#
_cell.length_a   1.000
_cell.length_b   1.000
_cell.length_c   1.000
_cell.angle_alpha   90.00
_cell.angle_beta   90.00
_cell.angle_gamma   90.00
#
_symmetry.space_group_name_H-M   'P 1'
#
loop_
_entity.id
_entity.type
_entity.pdbx_description
1 polymer ?
#
loop_
_entity_poly.entity_id
_entity_poly.type
_entity_poly.pdbx_seq_one_letter_code
_entity_poly.pdbx_strand_id
1 'polypeptide(L)'
;MCGHGDNPACATAIDPKVAAEHGPALAVAGDKFGQGITLAESISIDTLLANPDAYVGKRVRIEGQVDDVCRMRGCWFNLKGDKPGQTMKFKVTDGEMTFPVSAVGKWAVAEGQVRKMPLTLEQTVKVKQHEALEQGQPFDPASVKEPMTIVRLDGLGAVIRDKK
;
A
#
# COMPACT_ATOMS: atom_id res chain seq x y z
N MET A 1 -6.52 14.57 -5.37
CA MET A 1 -5.16 14.76 -4.87
C MET A 1 -5.13 14.75 -3.36
N CYS A 2 -4.09 14.18 -2.84
CA CYS A 2 -3.87 14.14 -1.40
C CYS A 2 -3.28 15.45 -0.89
N GLY A 3 -3.86 16.54 -1.21
CA GLY A 3 -3.23 17.80 -0.89
C GLY A 3 -3.77 18.54 0.32
N HIS A 4 -4.99 18.34 0.68
CA HIS A 4 -5.60 19.21 1.69
C HIS A 4 -6.58 18.45 2.57
N GLY A 5 -6.15 18.15 3.70
CA GLY A 5 -6.89 18.14 4.94
C GLY A 5 -7.54 16.84 5.34
N ASP A 6 -8.53 16.36 4.71
CA ASP A 6 -9.47 15.49 5.40
C ASP A 6 -9.48 14.01 4.98
N ASN A 7 -8.59 13.60 4.08
CA ASN A 7 -8.54 12.21 3.68
C ASN A 7 -7.45 11.46 4.47
N PRO A 8 -7.85 10.63 5.45
CA PRO A 8 -6.88 9.93 6.29
C PRO A 8 -6.02 8.93 5.51
N ALA A 9 -6.45 8.54 4.31
CA ALA A 9 -5.70 7.60 3.49
C ALA A 9 -4.51 8.22 2.76
N CYS A 10 -4.41 9.54 2.72
CA CYS A 10 -3.39 10.23 1.93
C CYS A 10 -2.02 10.28 2.57
N ALA A 11 -1.94 10.28 3.89
CA ALA A 11 -0.69 10.38 4.62
C ALA A 11 -0.29 9.04 5.22
N THR A 12 1.00 8.77 5.25
CA THR A 12 1.54 7.64 6.01
C THR A 12 1.83 8.08 7.44
N ALA A 13 1.88 7.10 8.35
CA ALA A 13 2.16 7.35 9.77
C ALA A 13 3.12 6.28 10.29
N ILE A 14 4.33 6.26 9.74
CA ILE A 14 5.33 5.26 10.11
C ILE A 14 6.02 5.69 11.39
N ASP A 15 6.10 4.77 12.37
CA ASP A 15 6.88 4.97 13.59
C ASP A 15 8.35 5.15 13.20
N PRO A 16 9.00 6.25 13.64
CA PRO A 16 10.42 6.46 13.33
C PRO A 16 11.32 5.31 13.78
N LYS A 17 10.97 4.62 14.85
CA LYS A 17 11.73 3.45 15.31
C LYS A 17 11.64 2.31 14.31
N VAL A 18 10.46 2.06 13.78
CA VAL A 18 10.24 1.03 12.77
C VAL A 18 10.98 1.37 11.49
N ALA A 19 10.94 2.63 11.08
CA ALA A 19 11.66 3.09 9.89
C ALA A 19 13.18 2.96 10.03
N ALA A 20 13.71 3.11 11.25
CA ALA A 20 15.14 3.03 11.53
C ALA A 20 15.63 1.58 11.76
N GLU A 21 14.74 0.69 12.18
CA GLU A 21 15.08 -0.70 12.47
C GLU A 21 15.15 -1.54 11.20
N HIS A 22 16.23 -1.40 10.46
CA HIS A 22 16.45 -2.20 9.27
C HIS A 22 17.93 -2.56 9.14
N GLY A 23 18.18 -3.73 8.56
CA GLY A 23 19.53 -4.13 8.17
C GLY A 23 19.91 -3.50 6.83
N PRO A 24 21.03 -3.93 6.27
CA PRO A 24 21.42 -3.49 4.92
C PRO A 24 20.43 -3.99 3.88
N ALA A 25 20.29 -3.23 2.78
CA ALA A 25 19.44 -3.64 1.68
C ALA A 25 19.92 -4.97 1.08
N LEU A 26 18.98 -5.90 0.93
CA LEU A 26 19.26 -7.20 0.32
C LEU A 26 19.34 -7.09 -1.20
N ALA A 27 20.08 -8.01 -1.82
CA ALA A 27 20.20 -8.07 -3.26
C ALA A 27 18.96 -8.72 -3.88
N VAL A 28 17.88 -7.96 -3.99
CA VAL A 28 16.65 -8.40 -4.64
C VAL A 28 16.62 -7.85 -6.05
N ALA A 29 16.46 -8.73 -7.05
CA ALA A 29 16.47 -8.31 -8.44
C ALA A 29 15.27 -7.44 -8.79
N GLY A 30 15.51 -6.34 -9.51
CA GLY A 30 14.48 -5.40 -9.96
C GLY A 30 14.86 -3.95 -9.68
N ASP A 31 13.92 -3.07 -9.97
CA ASP A 31 14.07 -1.64 -9.71
C ASP A 31 13.81 -1.34 -8.24
N LYS A 32 14.76 -0.71 -7.59
CA LYS A 32 14.72 -0.41 -6.16
C LYS A 32 14.05 0.94 -5.90
N PHE A 33 13.17 0.97 -4.91
CA PHE A 33 12.49 2.18 -4.43
C PHE A 33 12.71 2.33 -2.92
N GLY A 34 12.95 3.57 -2.48
CA GLY A 34 13.12 3.87 -1.06
C GLY A 34 14.28 3.11 -0.43
N GLN A 35 14.04 2.50 0.73
CA GLN A 35 15.06 1.73 1.45
C GLN A 35 15.37 0.37 0.81
N GLY A 36 14.64 0.00 -0.23
CA GLY A 36 14.72 -1.34 -0.80
C GLY A 36 14.13 -2.38 0.13
N ILE A 37 14.68 -3.59 0.07
CA ILE A 37 14.21 -4.71 0.88
C ILE A 37 15.31 -5.10 1.87
N THR A 38 14.98 -5.10 3.15
CA THR A 38 15.94 -5.44 4.22
C THR A 38 15.54 -6.71 5.00
N LEU A 39 14.27 -7.12 4.90
CA LEU A 39 13.79 -8.36 5.53
C LEU A 39 13.97 -9.54 4.58
N ALA A 40 14.43 -10.67 5.11
CA ALA A 40 14.69 -11.87 4.32
C ALA A 40 13.44 -12.66 3.97
N GLU A 41 12.40 -12.56 4.80
CA GLU A 41 11.20 -13.38 4.66
C GLU A 41 9.97 -12.56 4.38
N SER A 42 9.13 -13.06 3.46
CA SER A 42 7.83 -12.46 3.15
C SER A 42 6.72 -13.13 3.96
N ILE A 43 5.72 -12.34 4.31
CA ILE A 43 4.47 -12.87 4.85
C ILE A 43 3.42 -12.87 3.74
N SER A 44 2.57 -13.89 3.72
CA SER A 44 1.48 -13.97 2.75
C SER A 44 0.48 -12.83 2.98
N ILE A 45 0.06 -12.17 1.91
CA ILE A 45 -0.97 -11.13 1.97
C ILE A 45 -2.25 -11.69 2.58
N ASP A 46 -2.63 -12.91 2.19
CA ASP A 46 -3.85 -13.54 2.71
C ASP A 46 -3.75 -13.83 4.20
N THR A 47 -2.59 -14.26 4.67
CA THR A 47 -2.34 -14.49 6.10
C THR A 47 -2.43 -13.18 6.89
N LEU A 48 -1.83 -12.12 6.37
CA LEU A 48 -1.85 -10.81 7.00
C LEU A 48 -3.27 -10.25 7.07
N LEU A 49 -4.02 -10.33 5.97
CA LEU A 49 -5.39 -9.83 5.91
C LEU A 49 -6.37 -10.66 6.73
N ALA A 50 -6.07 -11.93 6.97
CA ALA A 50 -6.90 -12.79 7.81
C ALA A 50 -6.82 -12.40 9.29
N ASN A 51 -5.67 -11.86 9.74
CA ASN A 51 -5.48 -11.43 11.11
C ASN A 51 -4.55 -10.20 11.18
N PRO A 52 -5.01 -9.05 10.69
CA PRO A 52 -4.17 -7.87 10.65
C PRO A 52 -3.73 -7.38 12.03
N ASP A 53 -4.53 -7.60 13.07
CA ASP A 53 -4.21 -7.14 14.41
C ASP A 53 -2.92 -7.74 14.96
N ALA A 54 -2.53 -8.92 14.50
CA ALA A 54 -1.27 -9.54 14.89
C ALA A 54 -0.05 -8.82 14.33
N TYR A 55 -0.23 -7.99 13.30
CA TYR A 55 0.86 -7.35 12.56
C TYR A 55 0.85 -5.82 12.63
N VAL A 56 -0.22 -5.21 13.12
CA VAL A 56 -0.33 -3.74 13.20
C VAL A 56 0.88 -3.15 13.92
N GLY A 57 1.49 -2.13 13.30
CA GLY A 57 2.67 -1.46 13.83
C GLY A 57 3.98 -2.18 13.57
N LYS A 58 3.96 -3.37 12.99
CA LYS A 58 5.17 -4.14 12.69
C LYS A 58 5.65 -3.89 11.27
N ARG A 59 6.96 -3.98 11.10
CA ARG A 59 7.60 -3.95 9.79
C ARG A 59 7.53 -5.35 9.18
N VAL A 60 6.95 -5.46 7.99
CA VAL A 60 6.79 -6.74 7.29
C VAL A 60 7.19 -6.59 5.82
N ARG A 61 7.47 -7.72 5.20
CA ARG A 61 7.71 -7.84 3.76
C ARG A 61 6.57 -8.64 3.16
N ILE A 62 5.96 -8.10 2.10
CA ILE A 62 4.95 -8.80 1.29
C ILE A 62 5.41 -8.82 -0.16
N GLU A 63 4.87 -9.72 -0.95
CA GLU A 63 5.13 -9.74 -2.38
C GLU A 63 3.93 -10.27 -3.15
N GLY A 64 3.81 -9.83 -4.38
CA GLY A 64 2.72 -10.23 -5.25
C GLY A 64 2.76 -9.52 -6.59
N GLN A 65 1.83 -9.89 -7.46
CA GLN A 65 1.66 -9.20 -8.72
C GLN A 65 0.98 -7.85 -8.50
N VAL A 66 1.51 -6.83 -9.14
CA VAL A 66 0.92 -5.49 -9.08
C VAL A 66 -0.41 -5.51 -9.82
N ASP A 67 -1.49 -5.23 -9.09
CA ASP A 67 -2.85 -5.20 -9.63
C ASP A 67 -3.21 -3.83 -10.18
N ASP A 68 -2.77 -2.78 -9.50
CA ASP A 68 -3.06 -1.40 -9.89
C ASP A 68 -2.00 -0.45 -9.32
N VAL A 69 -1.87 0.72 -9.96
CA VAL A 69 -0.96 1.79 -9.56
C VAL A 69 -1.72 3.11 -9.63
N CYS A 70 -1.47 4.00 -8.68
CA CYS A 70 -2.04 5.35 -8.71
C CYS A 70 -1.66 6.05 -10.00
N ARG A 71 -2.66 6.49 -10.77
CA ARG A 71 -2.46 7.13 -12.08
C ARG A 71 -2.05 8.58 -11.98
N MET A 72 -2.32 9.24 -10.85
CA MET A 72 -2.06 10.66 -10.71
C MET A 72 -0.64 10.95 -10.23
N ARG A 73 -0.23 10.33 -9.11
CA ARG A 73 1.08 10.61 -8.51
C ARG A 73 1.97 9.39 -8.31
N GLY A 74 1.45 8.20 -8.60
CA GLY A 74 2.23 6.97 -8.41
C GLY A 74 2.62 6.72 -6.97
N CYS A 75 1.84 7.20 -5.99
CA CYS A 75 2.19 7.10 -4.58
C CYS A 75 1.64 5.86 -3.88
N TRP A 76 1.03 4.97 -4.63
CA TRP A 76 0.59 3.66 -4.12
C TRP A 76 0.49 2.64 -5.25
N PHE A 77 0.57 1.39 -4.86
CA PHE A 77 0.18 0.28 -5.72
C PHE A 77 -0.52 -0.80 -4.88
N ASN A 78 -1.32 -1.61 -5.55
CA ASN A 78 -2.00 -2.75 -4.94
C ASN A 78 -1.32 -4.04 -5.38
N LEU A 79 -1.13 -4.96 -4.44
CA LEU A 79 -0.60 -6.29 -4.71
C LEU A 79 -1.71 -7.32 -4.54
N LYS A 80 -1.75 -8.29 -5.44
CA LYS A 80 -2.69 -9.41 -5.36
C LYS A 80 -2.23 -10.43 -4.34
N GLY A 81 -3.15 -10.87 -3.48
CA GLY A 81 -2.96 -12.07 -2.67
C GLY A 81 -3.21 -13.33 -3.50
N ASP A 82 -3.07 -14.50 -2.86
CA ASP A 82 -3.32 -15.77 -3.54
C ASP A 82 -4.82 -16.02 -3.74
N LYS A 83 -5.66 -15.50 -2.84
CA LYS A 83 -7.10 -15.63 -2.96
C LYS A 83 -7.67 -14.60 -3.94
N PRO A 84 -8.60 -14.99 -4.83
CA PRO A 84 -9.23 -14.04 -5.74
C PRO A 84 -9.87 -12.86 -5.00
N GLY A 85 -9.66 -11.66 -5.52
CA GLY A 85 -10.24 -10.44 -4.95
C GLY A 85 -9.53 -9.89 -3.73
N GLN A 86 -8.54 -10.58 -3.19
CA GLN A 86 -7.74 -10.04 -2.09
C GLN A 86 -6.56 -9.25 -2.62
N THR A 87 -6.48 -8.00 -2.19
CA THR A 87 -5.37 -7.11 -2.52
C THR A 87 -4.91 -6.37 -1.27
N MET A 88 -3.66 -5.97 -1.26
CA MET A 88 -3.12 -5.12 -0.20
C MET A 88 -2.43 -3.91 -0.81
N LYS A 89 -2.78 -2.74 -0.32
CA LYS A 89 -2.20 -1.48 -0.78
C LYS A 89 -0.86 -1.22 -0.10
N PHE A 90 0.10 -0.79 -0.91
CA PHE A 90 1.37 -0.23 -0.45
C PHE A 90 1.32 1.27 -0.74
N LYS A 91 1.34 2.08 0.29
CA LYS A 91 1.18 3.53 0.18
C LYS A 91 2.42 4.24 0.71
N VAL A 92 2.90 5.23 -0.05
CA VAL A 92 3.96 6.13 0.40
C VAL A 92 3.44 7.56 0.43
N THR A 93 4.13 8.43 1.15
CA THR A 93 3.82 9.86 1.12
C THR A 93 4.12 10.41 -0.28
N ASP A 94 3.23 11.27 -0.78
CA ASP A 94 3.39 11.88 -2.10
C ASP A 94 4.78 12.50 -2.24
N GLY A 95 5.48 12.15 -3.31
CA GLY A 95 6.80 12.68 -3.63
C GLY A 95 7.99 11.89 -3.07
N GLU A 96 7.77 10.96 -2.14
CA GLU A 96 8.87 10.13 -1.61
C GLU A 96 9.31 9.06 -2.60
N MET A 97 8.36 8.38 -3.20
CA MET A 97 8.57 7.38 -4.24
C MET A 97 7.50 7.55 -5.29
N THR A 98 7.83 7.26 -6.53
CA THR A 98 6.87 7.33 -7.64
C THR A 98 6.92 6.02 -8.42
N PHE A 99 5.78 5.34 -8.50
CA PHE A 99 5.68 4.07 -9.20
C PHE A 99 5.08 4.30 -10.58
N PRO A 100 5.67 3.74 -11.65
CA PRO A 100 5.13 3.92 -12.99
C PRO A 100 3.86 3.11 -13.20
N VAL A 101 2.93 3.63 -13.99
CA VAL A 101 1.70 2.89 -14.34
C VAL A 101 2.05 1.58 -15.06
N SER A 102 3.18 1.56 -15.77
CA SER A 102 3.68 0.35 -16.43
C SER A 102 4.05 -0.79 -15.46
N ALA A 103 4.09 -0.52 -14.17
CA ALA A 103 4.31 -1.57 -13.17
C ALA A 103 3.13 -2.53 -13.03
N VAL A 104 1.94 -2.17 -13.50
CA VAL A 104 0.77 -3.07 -13.47
C VAL A 104 1.11 -4.37 -14.21
N GLY A 105 0.86 -5.50 -13.57
CA GLY A 105 1.18 -6.82 -14.10
C GLY A 105 2.57 -7.34 -13.74
N LYS A 106 3.44 -6.47 -13.26
CA LYS A 106 4.79 -6.85 -12.82
C LYS A 106 4.74 -7.45 -11.40
N TRP A 107 5.85 -7.98 -10.96
CA TRP A 107 6.00 -8.52 -9.61
C TRP A 107 6.67 -7.48 -8.71
N ALA A 108 6.11 -7.27 -7.53
CA ALA A 108 6.70 -6.36 -6.56
C ALA A 108 6.93 -7.06 -5.22
N VAL A 109 8.05 -6.72 -4.60
CA VAL A 109 8.36 -7.04 -3.21
C VAL A 109 8.32 -5.71 -2.47
N ALA A 110 7.58 -5.66 -1.37
CA ALA A 110 7.32 -4.42 -0.64
C ALA A 110 7.53 -4.61 0.85
N GLU A 111 8.13 -3.61 1.48
CA GLU A 111 8.45 -3.63 2.90
C GLU A 111 7.97 -2.34 3.54
N GLY A 112 7.32 -2.45 4.68
CA GLY A 112 6.80 -1.30 5.40
C GLY A 112 6.12 -1.69 6.69
N GLN A 113 5.45 -0.70 7.29
CA GLN A 113 4.72 -0.89 8.54
C GLN A 113 3.25 -1.14 8.28
N VAL A 114 2.71 -2.19 8.90
CA VAL A 114 1.28 -2.49 8.79
C VAL A 114 0.48 -1.44 9.55
N ARG A 115 -0.50 -0.88 8.88
CA ARG A 115 -1.41 0.10 9.44
C ARG A 115 -2.85 -0.33 9.30
N LYS A 116 -3.62 -0.15 10.37
CA LYS A 116 -5.05 -0.41 10.39
C LYS A 116 -5.77 0.87 10.78
N MET A 117 -6.70 1.32 9.92
CA MET A 117 -7.47 2.54 10.15
C MET A 117 -8.95 2.25 10.05
N PRO A 118 -9.67 2.13 11.16
CA PRO A 118 -11.12 2.13 11.11
C PRO A 118 -11.59 3.54 10.76
N LEU A 119 -12.48 3.64 9.78
CA LEU A 119 -13.01 4.91 9.29
C LEU A 119 -14.46 5.08 9.69
N THR A 120 -14.88 6.33 9.87
CA THR A 120 -16.32 6.65 9.94
C THR A 120 -16.92 6.52 8.55
N LEU A 121 -18.27 6.52 8.47
CA LEU A 121 -18.92 6.50 7.17
C LEU A 121 -18.54 7.71 6.32
N GLU A 122 -18.48 8.89 6.93
CA GLU A 122 -18.07 10.12 6.26
C GLU A 122 -16.64 10.01 5.71
N GLN A 123 -15.71 9.52 6.51
CA GLN A 123 -14.33 9.30 6.07
C GLN A 123 -14.25 8.26 4.96
N THR A 124 -15.07 7.22 5.04
CA THR A 124 -15.13 6.17 4.02
C THR A 124 -15.56 6.76 2.67
N VAL A 125 -16.58 7.63 2.68
CA VAL A 125 -17.02 8.33 1.47
C VAL A 125 -15.89 9.15 0.87
N LYS A 126 -15.18 9.93 1.69
CA LYS A 126 -14.04 10.75 1.22
C LYS A 126 -12.92 9.91 0.61
N VAL A 127 -12.57 8.81 1.26
CA VAL A 127 -11.53 7.90 0.77
C VAL A 127 -11.93 7.30 -0.58
N LYS A 128 -13.14 6.78 -0.69
CA LYS A 128 -13.62 6.15 -1.93
C LYS A 128 -13.76 7.17 -3.06
N GLN A 129 -14.20 8.38 -2.75
CA GLN A 129 -14.28 9.46 -3.72
C GLN A 129 -12.89 9.81 -4.27
N HIS A 130 -11.90 9.91 -3.38
CA HIS A 130 -10.53 10.21 -3.76
C HIS A 130 -9.92 9.08 -4.62
N GLU A 131 -10.15 7.82 -4.26
CA GLU A 131 -9.69 6.68 -5.05
C GLU A 131 -10.30 6.69 -6.47
N ALA A 132 -11.59 6.97 -6.57
CA ALA A 132 -12.26 7.07 -7.86
C ALA A 132 -11.68 8.19 -8.70
N LEU A 133 -11.39 9.33 -8.09
CA LEU A 133 -10.76 10.47 -8.77
C LEU A 133 -9.36 10.09 -9.28
N GLU A 134 -8.56 9.43 -8.45
CA GLU A 134 -7.22 8.99 -8.82
C GLU A 134 -7.22 8.02 -10.00
N GLN A 135 -8.27 7.21 -10.13
CA GLN A 135 -8.39 6.21 -11.18
C GLN A 135 -9.30 6.64 -12.35
N GLY A 136 -9.78 7.89 -12.34
CA GLY A 136 -10.62 8.40 -13.40
C GLY A 136 -11.98 7.71 -13.49
N GLN A 137 -12.49 7.20 -12.37
CA GLN A 137 -13.76 6.48 -12.31
C GLN A 137 -14.90 7.36 -11.78
N PRO A 138 -16.14 7.16 -12.25
CA PRO A 138 -17.29 7.85 -11.66
C PRO A 138 -17.52 7.38 -10.23
N PHE A 139 -18.05 8.27 -9.40
CA PHE A 139 -18.32 7.97 -8.01
C PHE A 139 -19.67 8.51 -7.58
N ASP A 140 -20.47 7.67 -6.90
CA ASP A 140 -21.72 8.04 -6.29
C ASP A 140 -21.59 7.89 -4.76
N PRO A 141 -21.62 9.00 -3.99
CA PRO A 141 -21.53 8.91 -2.53
C PRO A 141 -22.62 8.06 -1.91
N ALA A 142 -23.80 8.01 -2.52
CA ALA A 142 -24.92 7.21 -2.02
C ALA A 142 -24.67 5.69 -2.14
N SER A 143 -23.69 5.26 -2.93
CA SER A 143 -23.31 3.85 -3.04
C SER A 143 -22.59 3.34 -1.80
N VAL A 144 -22.05 4.23 -0.99
CA VAL A 144 -21.32 3.88 0.23
C VAL A 144 -22.30 3.80 1.39
N LYS A 145 -22.55 2.60 1.89
CA LYS A 145 -23.55 2.32 2.91
C LYS A 145 -22.99 1.95 4.28
N GLU A 146 -21.73 1.54 4.32
CA GLU A 146 -21.08 1.08 5.54
C GLU A 146 -19.68 1.67 5.68
N PRO A 147 -19.26 1.97 6.94
CA PRO A 147 -17.88 2.38 7.17
C PRO A 147 -16.92 1.23 6.87
N MET A 148 -15.74 1.57 6.38
CA MET A 148 -14.71 0.58 6.08
C MET A 148 -13.54 0.70 7.06
N THR A 149 -12.74 -0.35 7.15
CA THR A 149 -11.45 -0.32 7.82
C THR A 149 -10.36 -0.51 6.76
N ILE A 150 -9.40 0.38 6.73
CA ILE A 150 -8.23 0.25 5.85
C ILE A 150 -7.17 -0.57 6.56
N VAL A 151 -6.70 -1.63 5.88
CA VAL A 151 -5.49 -2.36 6.27
C VAL A 151 -4.54 -2.24 5.10
N ARG A 152 -3.39 -1.64 5.33
CA ARG A 152 -2.42 -1.40 4.27
C ARG A 152 -0.99 -1.41 4.81
N LEU A 153 -0.02 -1.39 3.91
CA LEU A 153 1.38 -1.21 4.24
C LEU A 153 1.76 0.25 3.99
N ASP A 154 2.19 0.94 5.03
CA ASP A 154 2.81 2.25 4.88
C ASP A 154 4.26 2.00 4.50
N GLY A 155 4.65 2.42 3.29
CA GLY A 155 5.83 1.93 2.60
C GLY A 155 7.15 2.51 3.05
N LEU A 156 8.14 1.66 3.18
CA LEU A 156 9.53 2.03 3.47
C LEU A 156 10.45 1.70 2.30
N GLY A 157 10.16 0.65 1.57
CA GLY A 157 10.94 0.26 0.41
C GLY A 157 10.23 -0.77 -0.44
N ALA A 158 10.63 -0.84 -1.70
CA ALA A 158 10.07 -1.80 -2.64
C ALA A 158 11.08 -2.14 -3.72
N VAL A 159 10.89 -3.29 -4.34
CA VAL A 159 11.60 -3.70 -5.56
C VAL A 159 10.56 -4.21 -6.54
N ILE A 160 10.58 -3.71 -7.76
CA ILE A 160 9.64 -4.09 -8.82
C ILE A 160 10.43 -4.72 -9.97
N ARG A 161 9.97 -5.87 -10.45
CA ARG A 161 10.58 -6.59 -11.55
C ARG A 161 9.52 -7.20 -12.47
N ASP A 162 9.93 -7.57 -13.68
CA ASP A 162 8.98 -8.04 -14.69
C ASP A 162 8.25 -9.32 -14.30
N LYS A 163 8.89 -10.23 -13.57
CA LYS A 163 8.33 -11.53 -13.18
C LYS A 163 8.76 -11.92 -11.77
N LYS A 164 7.94 -12.76 -11.17
CA LYS A 164 8.21 -13.34 -9.86
C LYS A 164 9.59 -13.97 -9.73
#